data_4c70c607813101de30c7b4f2af17732f
#
_entry.id   4c70c607813101de30c7b4f2af17732f
#
_cell.length_a   1.000
_cell.length_b   1.000
_cell.length_c   1.000
_cell.angle_alpha   90.00
_cell.angle_beta   90.00
_cell.angle_gamma   90.00
#
_symmetry.space_group_name_H-M   'P 1'
#
loop_
_entity.id
_entity.type
_entity.pdbx_description
1 polymer ?
#
loop_
_entity_poly.entity_id
_entity_poly.type
_entity_poly.pdbx_seq_one_letter_code
_entity_poly.pdbx_strand_id
1 'polypeptide(L)'
;MKTQIIIALLSLFPFLSWGQFSNAADQLEFTNPAYHMDAKIHGEGYQASSLNFNTAYFGWNKLVINDFQNYLRFQQSIGSWKLGLNTSHTRLWNIQNSSKLGITIAKDIALSRNWSIRPAIGLNYNHYRLGSPVIEFLTEKYQLADLDLGFQLMYKNWQLFSGVNSIYSSKEYITTGGLEPVYLTNFARYHVGLQKSFQLDSLQSIDASLFYENSQGFHYFNASMIYKRKTQSYLLGLSVNQLSLGYGQQIADAHQVMLSFSLNQPSLLDNSILRYGVQLNYKWQLMHKPSAHQFTGTPSF
;
A
#
# COMPACT_ATOMS: atom_id res chain seq x y z
N MET A 1 8.13 -12.56 33.55
CA MET A 1 8.53 -11.19 33.12
C MET A 1 8.94 -11.10 31.65
N LYS A 2 9.89 -11.93 31.15
CA LYS A 2 10.34 -11.87 29.73
C LYS A 2 9.20 -12.13 28.74
N THR A 3 8.36 -13.12 28.97
CA THR A 3 7.21 -13.48 28.11
C THR A 3 6.15 -12.40 28.06
N GLN A 4 5.87 -11.73 29.18
CA GLN A 4 4.90 -10.63 29.24
C GLN A 4 5.39 -9.41 28.48
N ILE A 5 6.71 -9.17 28.47
CA ILE A 5 7.33 -8.09 27.67
C ILE A 5 7.23 -8.44 26.18
N ILE A 6 7.45 -9.68 25.78
CA ILE A 6 7.32 -10.13 24.39
C ILE A 6 5.86 -10.03 23.92
N ILE A 7 4.92 -10.50 24.74
CA ILE A 7 3.48 -10.39 24.42
C ILE A 7 3.05 -8.91 24.35
N ALA A 8 3.51 -8.08 25.28
CA ALA A 8 3.26 -6.63 25.26
C ALA A 8 3.90 -5.97 24.02
N LEU A 9 5.12 -6.34 23.66
CA LEU A 9 5.75 -5.88 22.42
C LEU A 9 4.97 -6.38 21.20
N LEU A 10 4.60 -7.65 21.13
CA LEU A 10 3.81 -8.21 20.03
C LEU A 10 2.42 -7.58 19.93
N SER A 11 1.78 -7.22 21.03
CA SER A 11 0.50 -6.52 21.04
C SER A 11 0.62 -5.06 20.58
N LEU A 12 1.81 -4.46 20.62
CA LEU A 12 2.07 -3.13 20.06
C LEU A 12 2.29 -3.14 18.54
N PHE A 13 2.52 -4.33 17.93
CA PHE A 13 2.80 -4.45 16.49
C PHE A 13 1.72 -3.86 15.58
N PRO A 14 0.40 -4.12 15.80
CA PRO A 14 -0.61 -3.53 14.95
C PRO A 14 -0.65 -1.98 15.06
N PHE A 15 -0.22 -1.41 16.17
CA PHE A 15 -0.17 0.05 16.34
C PHE A 15 1.02 0.69 15.63
N LEU A 16 2.12 -0.06 15.42
CA LEU A 16 3.34 0.46 14.81
C LEU A 16 3.30 0.45 13.29
N SER A 17 2.45 -0.41 12.71
CA SER A 17 2.24 -0.44 11.25
C SER A 17 1.35 0.69 10.74
N TRP A 18 0.71 1.45 11.62
CA TRP A 18 -0.22 2.49 11.27
C TRP A 18 0.49 3.80 10.94
N GLY A 19 0.09 4.41 9.83
CA GLY A 19 0.66 5.66 9.36
C GLY A 19 1.97 5.51 8.57
N GLN A 20 2.19 4.36 7.96
CA GLN A 20 3.35 4.13 7.07
C GLN A 20 3.24 4.93 5.77
N PHE A 21 2.02 5.25 5.32
CA PHE A 21 1.76 6.00 4.11
C PHE A 21 1.21 7.39 4.41
N SER A 22 1.56 8.34 3.57
CA SER A 22 1.18 9.72 3.76
C SER A 22 -0.24 10.04 3.31
N ASN A 23 -0.88 9.17 2.55
CA ASN A 23 -2.21 9.46 1.98
C ASN A 23 -3.02 8.19 1.68
N ALA A 24 -4.33 8.36 1.53
CA ALA A 24 -5.26 7.26 1.26
C ALA A 24 -5.02 6.56 -0.08
N ALA A 25 -4.53 7.28 -1.09
CA ALA A 25 -4.24 6.71 -2.40
C ALA A 25 -3.08 5.72 -2.32
N ASP A 26 -2.01 6.06 -1.59
CA ASP A 26 -0.88 5.15 -1.36
C ASP A 26 -1.31 3.95 -0.51
N GLN A 27 -2.18 4.14 0.49
CA GLN A 27 -2.75 3.03 1.26
C GLN A 27 -3.46 2.03 0.35
N LEU A 28 -4.36 2.50 -0.51
CA LEU A 28 -5.09 1.67 -1.47
C LEU A 28 -4.14 0.95 -2.43
N GLU A 29 -3.14 1.67 -2.95
CA GLU A 29 -2.20 1.13 -3.92
C GLU A 29 -1.38 -0.02 -3.35
N PHE A 30 -0.95 0.08 -2.09
CA PHE A 30 -0.04 -0.90 -1.51
C PHE A 30 -0.74 -2.00 -0.71
N THR A 31 -1.99 -1.82 -0.33
CA THR A 31 -2.74 -2.80 0.45
C THR A 31 -3.72 -3.61 -0.38
N ASN A 32 -4.33 -3.02 -1.42
CA ASN A 32 -5.35 -3.71 -2.21
C ASN A 32 -4.74 -4.40 -3.44
N PRO A 33 -4.81 -5.76 -3.56
CA PRO A 33 -4.28 -6.48 -4.71
C PRO A 33 -5.00 -6.15 -6.03
N ALA A 34 -6.26 -5.66 -5.99
CA ALA A 34 -7.01 -5.26 -7.17
C ALA A 34 -6.62 -3.88 -7.70
N TYR A 35 -5.89 -3.06 -6.93
CA TYR A 35 -5.45 -1.74 -7.39
C TYR A 35 -4.47 -1.87 -8.57
N HIS A 36 -4.68 -1.05 -9.61
CA HIS A 36 -3.79 -0.99 -10.75
C HIS A 36 -3.70 0.45 -11.27
N MET A 37 -2.47 0.93 -11.54
CA MET A 37 -2.22 2.33 -11.88
C MET A 37 -2.84 2.78 -13.20
N ASP A 38 -3.04 1.87 -14.13
CA ASP A 38 -3.63 2.12 -15.45
C ASP A 38 -5.17 2.01 -15.48
N ALA A 39 -5.82 1.92 -14.32
CA ALA A 39 -7.28 1.79 -14.20
C ALA A 39 -8.07 2.91 -14.91
N LYS A 40 -7.43 4.04 -15.21
CA LYS A 40 -8.03 5.17 -15.94
C LYS A 40 -7.94 5.04 -17.47
N ILE A 41 -7.17 4.09 -18.00
CA ILE A 41 -6.97 3.91 -19.44
C ILE A 41 -8.03 2.94 -19.95
N HIS A 42 -9.25 3.41 -20.08
CA HIS A 42 -10.30 2.72 -20.82
C HIS A 42 -10.12 3.00 -22.32
N GLY A 43 -9.14 2.37 -22.93
CA GLY A 43 -8.91 2.44 -24.37
C GLY A 43 -8.59 1.03 -24.89
N GLU A 44 -9.20 0.69 -25.98
CA GLU A 44 -9.03 -0.61 -26.65
C GLU A 44 -7.55 -0.94 -26.87
N GLY A 45 -7.13 -2.10 -26.35
CA GLY A 45 -5.92 -2.78 -26.81
C GLY A 45 -4.57 -2.28 -26.29
N TYR A 46 -4.49 -1.38 -25.32
CA TYR A 46 -3.21 -0.95 -24.77
C TYR A 46 -2.68 -1.95 -23.74
N GLN A 47 -1.45 -2.40 -23.96
CA GLN A 47 -0.65 -3.04 -22.93
C GLN A 47 0.07 -1.92 -22.15
N ALA A 48 -0.20 -1.82 -20.86
CA ALA A 48 0.46 -0.85 -20.01
C ALA A 48 1.29 -1.58 -18.94
N SER A 49 2.50 -1.14 -18.77
CA SER A 49 3.35 -1.53 -17.64
C SER A 49 3.58 -0.32 -16.76
N SER A 50 3.62 -0.53 -15.47
CA SER A 50 3.87 0.54 -14.52
C SER A 50 4.79 0.08 -13.41
N LEU A 51 5.61 1.00 -12.92
CA LEU A 51 6.49 0.83 -11.79
C LEU A 51 6.17 1.92 -10.78
N ASN A 52 5.92 1.55 -9.54
CA ASN A 52 5.81 2.47 -8.44
C ASN A 52 6.86 2.14 -7.39
N PHE A 53 7.66 3.13 -7.03
CA PHE A 53 8.61 3.08 -5.95
C PHE A 53 8.22 4.11 -4.90
N ASN A 54 8.17 3.67 -3.65
CA ASN A 54 7.90 4.53 -2.51
C ASN A 54 8.96 4.29 -1.45
N THR A 55 9.51 5.35 -0.90
CA THR A 55 10.41 5.31 0.23
C THR A 55 9.96 6.32 1.27
N ALA A 56 9.88 5.90 2.52
CA ALA A 56 9.47 6.74 3.63
C ALA A 56 10.44 6.60 4.78
N TYR A 57 10.73 7.72 5.41
CA TYR A 57 11.53 7.84 6.62
C TYR A 57 10.73 8.56 7.68
N PHE A 58 10.70 8.01 8.88
CA PHE A 58 10.01 8.61 10.01
C PHE A 58 10.97 8.75 11.20
N GLY A 59 10.96 9.92 11.78
CA GLY A 59 11.71 10.22 13.01
C GLY A 59 10.77 10.65 14.13
N TRP A 60 11.28 10.73 15.34
CA TRP A 60 10.56 11.09 16.54
C TRP A 60 11.25 12.25 17.23
N ASN A 61 10.49 13.24 17.72
CA ASN A 61 11.08 14.45 18.32
C ASN A 61 11.80 14.21 19.66
N LYS A 62 11.42 13.17 20.40
CA LYS A 62 11.97 12.86 21.73
C LYS A 62 12.62 11.48 21.85
N LEU A 63 12.54 10.68 20.79
CA LEU A 63 13.09 9.33 20.79
C LEU A 63 14.15 9.21 19.71
N VAL A 64 15.31 8.63 20.04
CA VAL A 64 16.37 8.34 19.06
C VAL A 64 16.01 7.05 18.32
N ILE A 65 14.84 7.05 17.69
CA ILE A 65 14.28 5.89 16.99
C ILE A 65 13.84 6.36 15.62
N ASN A 66 14.19 5.59 14.61
CA ASN A 66 13.84 5.88 13.23
C ASN A 66 13.15 4.68 12.61
N ASP A 67 12.11 4.96 11.86
CA ASP A 67 11.42 3.99 11.03
C ASP A 67 11.76 4.25 9.57
N PHE A 68 11.92 3.19 8.83
CA PHE A 68 12.22 3.26 7.41
C PHE A 68 11.39 2.24 6.65
N GLN A 69 10.85 2.65 5.51
CA GLN A 69 10.06 1.79 4.65
C GLN A 69 10.37 2.04 3.19
N ASN A 70 10.60 0.96 2.47
CA ASN A 70 10.64 0.94 1.02
C ASN A 70 9.53 0.06 0.49
N TYR A 71 8.99 0.46 -0.63
CA TYR A 71 8.01 -0.31 -1.35
C TYR A 71 8.27 -0.18 -2.86
N LEU A 72 8.26 -1.31 -3.56
CA LEU A 72 8.36 -1.36 -5.02
C LEU A 72 7.22 -2.23 -5.55
N ARG A 73 6.49 -1.73 -6.53
CA ARG A 73 5.46 -2.47 -7.23
C ARG A 73 5.62 -2.31 -8.74
N PHE A 74 5.79 -3.43 -9.39
CA PHE A 74 5.69 -3.53 -10.84
C PHE A 74 4.33 -4.10 -11.21
N GLN A 75 3.69 -3.54 -12.23
CA GLN A 75 2.40 -3.99 -12.72
C GLN A 75 2.43 -4.05 -14.25
N GLN A 76 1.75 -5.04 -14.80
CA GLN A 76 1.59 -5.22 -16.24
C GLN A 76 0.15 -5.61 -16.58
N SER A 77 -0.38 -4.98 -17.64
CA SER A 77 -1.66 -5.33 -18.23
C SER A 77 -1.45 -6.20 -19.46
N ILE A 78 -2.14 -7.33 -19.52
CA ILE A 78 -2.14 -8.27 -20.65
C ILE A 78 -3.60 -8.54 -21.01
N GLY A 79 -4.15 -7.76 -21.94
CA GLY A 79 -5.58 -7.76 -22.20
C GLY A 79 -6.38 -7.39 -20.96
N SER A 80 -7.38 -8.20 -20.60
CA SER A 80 -8.18 -8.00 -19.37
C SER A 80 -7.47 -8.44 -18.08
N TRP A 81 -6.35 -9.15 -18.18
CA TRP A 81 -5.58 -9.57 -17.02
C TRP A 81 -4.61 -8.52 -16.56
N LYS A 82 -4.43 -8.44 -15.25
CA LYS A 82 -3.47 -7.57 -14.58
C LYS A 82 -2.57 -8.42 -13.71
N LEU A 83 -1.27 -8.30 -13.92
CA LEU A 83 -0.25 -8.98 -13.16
C LEU A 83 0.52 -7.95 -12.35
N GLY A 84 0.82 -8.25 -11.10
CA GLY A 84 1.62 -7.42 -10.23
C GLY A 84 2.70 -8.21 -9.52
N LEU A 85 3.87 -7.61 -9.39
CA LEU A 85 4.95 -8.05 -8.52
C LEU A 85 5.19 -6.92 -7.52
N ASN A 86 5.19 -7.23 -6.24
CA ASN A 86 5.44 -6.25 -5.21
C ASN A 86 6.51 -6.75 -4.23
N THR A 87 7.32 -5.84 -3.76
CA THR A 87 8.28 -6.10 -2.69
C THR A 87 8.29 -4.91 -1.74
N SER A 88 8.43 -5.19 -0.46
CA SER A 88 8.60 -4.14 0.54
C SER A 88 9.64 -4.53 1.56
N HIS A 89 10.27 -3.51 2.13
CA HIS A 89 11.15 -3.65 3.28
C HIS A 89 10.81 -2.57 4.28
N THR A 90 10.55 -2.99 5.51
CA THR A 90 10.19 -2.09 6.62
C THR A 90 11.10 -2.36 7.80
N ARG A 91 11.65 -1.28 8.36
CA ARG A 91 12.40 -1.31 9.61
C ARG A 91 11.68 -0.42 10.62
N LEU A 92 11.27 -1.00 11.73
CA LEU A 92 10.56 -0.31 12.80
C LEU A 92 11.39 -0.35 14.09
N TRP A 93 11.68 0.81 14.65
CA TRP A 93 12.31 0.99 15.97
C TRP A 93 13.61 0.20 16.18
N ASN A 94 14.34 -0.12 15.12
CA ASN A 94 15.49 -1.04 15.18
C ASN A 94 15.20 -2.42 15.82
N ILE A 95 13.92 -2.71 16.11
CA ILE A 95 13.46 -3.94 16.76
C ILE A 95 12.94 -4.92 15.72
N GLN A 96 12.26 -4.41 14.70
CA GLN A 96 11.69 -5.24 13.67
C GLN A 96 12.21 -4.85 12.28
N ASN A 97 12.68 -5.84 11.56
CA ASN A 97 12.84 -5.77 10.11
C ASN A 97 11.86 -6.74 9.47
N SER A 98 11.12 -6.29 8.49
CA SER A 98 10.26 -7.13 7.68
C SER A 98 10.53 -6.92 6.20
N SER A 99 10.55 -8.01 5.46
CA SER A 99 10.64 -7.99 3.99
C SER A 99 9.49 -8.82 3.45
N LYS A 100 8.82 -8.30 2.44
CA LYS A 100 7.70 -8.95 1.76
C LYS A 100 8.02 -9.06 0.27
N LEU A 101 7.71 -10.20 -0.30
CA LEU A 101 7.64 -10.44 -1.74
C LEU A 101 6.24 -10.93 -2.07
N GLY A 102 5.57 -10.33 -3.05
CA GLY A 102 4.21 -10.70 -3.39
C GLY A 102 3.96 -10.68 -4.88
N ILE A 103 3.05 -11.57 -5.32
CA ILE A 103 2.52 -11.63 -6.68
C ILE A 103 1.03 -11.38 -6.60
N THR A 104 0.50 -10.56 -7.50
CA THR A 104 -0.93 -10.27 -7.60
C THR A 104 -1.43 -10.59 -8.99
N ILE A 105 -2.63 -11.17 -9.05
CA ILE A 105 -3.33 -11.46 -10.30
C ILE A 105 -4.73 -10.87 -10.17
N ALA A 106 -5.13 -10.07 -11.15
CA ALA A 106 -6.46 -9.49 -11.21
C ALA A 106 -7.02 -9.59 -12.64
N LYS A 107 -8.34 -9.48 -12.79
CA LYS A 107 -9.01 -9.52 -14.07
C LYS A 107 -10.05 -8.43 -14.19
N ASP A 108 -9.96 -7.63 -15.25
CA ASP A 108 -10.98 -6.65 -15.59
C ASP A 108 -12.19 -7.35 -16.25
N ILE A 109 -13.37 -7.12 -15.69
CA ILE A 109 -14.64 -7.66 -16.17
C ILE A 109 -15.56 -6.46 -16.39
N ALA A 110 -15.87 -6.17 -17.66
CA ALA A 110 -16.84 -5.15 -18.02
C ALA A 110 -18.26 -5.68 -17.75
N LEU A 111 -19.02 -5.00 -16.90
CA LEU A 111 -20.42 -5.31 -16.62
C LEU A 111 -21.36 -4.53 -17.55
N SER A 112 -20.97 -3.32 -17.91
CA SER A 112 -21.68 -2.46 -18.86
C SER A 112 -20.73 -1.40 -19.41
N ARG A 113 -21.21 -0.49 -20.26
CA ARG A 113 -20.42 0.62 -20.81
C ARG A 113 -19.75 1.50 -19.73
N ASN A 114 -20.38 1.63 -18.57
CA ASN A 114 -19.90 2.53 -17.50
C ASN A 114 -19.43 1.80 -16.25
N TRP A 115 -19.66 0.49 -16.15
CA TRP A 115 -19.36 -0.30 -14.96
C TRP A 115 -18.38 -1.41 -15.28
N SER A 116 -17.36 -1.52 -14.46
CA SER A 116 -16.46 -2.69 -14.50
C SER A 116 -16.07 -3.09 -13.08
N ILE A 117 -15.73 -4.36 -12.93
CA ILE A 117 -15.22 -4.93 -11.68
C ILE A 117 -13.86 -5.56 -11.92
N ARG A 118 -13.05 -5.57 -10.88
CA ARG A 118 -11.73 -6.20 -10.90
C ARG A 118 -11.52 -7.00 -9.60
N PRO A 119 -11.89 -8.29 -9.60
CA PRO A 119 -11.44 -9.20 -8.55
C PRO A 119 -9.94 -9.45 -8.67
N ALA A 120 -9.29 -9.68 -7.55
CA ALA A 120 -7.86 -9.95 -7.48
C ALA A 120 -7.50 -10.89 -6.33
N ILE A 121 -6.42 -11.62 -6.54
CA ILE A 121 -5.78 -12.49 -5.56
C ILE A 121 -4.31 -12.07 -5.44
N GLY A 122 -3.81 -11.99 -4.23
CA GLY A 122 -2.40 -11.76 -3.91
C GLY A 122 -1.83 -12.93 -3.10
N LEU A 123 -0.65 -13.39 -3.49
CA LEU A 123 0.14 -14.33 -2.72
C LEU A 123 1.39 -13.61 -2.24
N ASN A 124 1.66 -13.66 -0.95
CA ASN A 124 2.77 -12.97 -0.34
C ASN A 124 3.62 -13.91 0.50
N TYR A 125 4.91 -13.69 0.44
CA TYR A 125 5.89 -14.29 1.31
C TYR A 125 6.51 -13.19 2.16
N ASN A 126 6.43 -13.33 3.47
CA ASN A 126 6.91 -12.37 4.44
C ASN A 126 8.05 -12.98 5.24
N HIS A 127 9.16 -12.27 5.33
CA HIS A 127 10.29 -12.62 6.20
C HIS A 127 10.39 -11.53 7.27
N TYR A 128 10.34 -11.95 8.52
CA TYR A 128 10.44 -11.08 9.68
C TYR A 128 11.70 -11.41 10.47
N ARG A 129 12.34 -10.38 10.96
CA ARG A 129 13.42 -10.46 11.94
C ARG A 129 13.06 -9.58 13.11
N LEU A 130 12.83 -10.19 14.25
CA LEU A 130 12.68 -9.52 15.53
C LEU A 130 14.02 -9.54 16.24
N GLY A 131 14.47 -8.41 16.76
CA GLY A 131 15.70 -8.33 17.51
C GLY A 131 15.77 -7.00 18.25
N SER A 132 16.25 -7.05 19.48
CA SER A 132 16.56 -5.85 20.23
C SER A 132 18.05 -5.57 20.13
N PRO A 133 18.47 -4.35 19.78
CA PRO A 133 19.88 -3.96 19.83
C PRO A 133 20.45 -4.00 21.26
N VAL A 134 19.57 -4.04 22.27
CA VAL A 134 19.94 -4.06 23.69
C VAL A 134 20.00 -5.49 24.23
N ILE A 135 19.32 -6.44 23.59
CA ILE A 135 19.23 -7.84 24.05
C ILE A 135 19.61 -8.74 22.87
N GLU A 136 20.91 -8.98 22.69
CA GLU A 136 21.44 -9.79 21.57
C GLU A 136 20.89 -11.23 21.53
N PHE A 137 20.35 -11.74 22.64
CA PHE A 137 19.82 -13.11 22.76
C PHE A 137 18.41 -13.29 22.21
N LEU A 138 17.72 -12.23 21.77
CA LEU A 138 16.33 -12.27 21.27
C LEU A 138 16.24 -11.90 19.80
N THR A 139 17.14 -12.41 18.98
CA THR A 139 16.98 -12.28 17.54
C THR A 139 16.25 -13.49 16.99
N GLU A 140 14.99 -13.32 16.67
CA GLU A 140 14.18 -14.37 16.06
C GLU A 140 13.85 -14.04 14.61
N LYS A 141 13.89 -15.06 13.76
CA LYS A 141 13.52 -14.96 12.35
C LYS A 141 12.33 -15.87 12.11
N TYR A 142 11.34 -15.39 11.43
CA TYR A 142 10.21 -16.20 11.02
C TYR A 142 9.72 -15.82 9.63
N GLN A 143 9.02 -16.76 8.99
CA GLN A 143 8.58 -16.65 7.62
C GLN A 143 7.10 -17.00 7.53
N LEU A 144 6.32 -16.19 6.86
CA LEU A 144 4.89 -16.40 6.71
C LEU A 144 4.50 -16.29 5.25
N ALA A 145 3.65 -17.19 4.80
CA ALA A 145 2.99 -17.10 3.51
C ALA A 145 1.55 -16.64 3.71
N ASP A 146 1.14 -15.60 3.00
CA ASP A 146 -0.17 -14.98 3.12
C ASP A 146 -0.93 -15.02 1.80
N LEU A 147 -2.25 -15.14 1.91
CA LEU A 147 -3.21 -14.96 0.82
C LEU A 147 -4.00 -13.67 1.05
N ASP A 148 -3.99 -12.81 0.05
CA ASP A 148 -4.77 -11.57 0.01
C ASP A 148 -5.89 -11.68 -1.03
N LEU A 149 -7.07 -11.14 -0.71
CA LEU A 149 -8.15 -10.97 -1.67
C LEU A 149 -8.46 -9.49 -1.84
N GLY A 150 -8.70 -9.08 -3.07
CA GLY A 150 -9.05 -7.70 -3.40
C GLY A 150 -10.16 -7.62 -4.42
N PHE A 151 -10.87 -6.53 -4.35
CA PHE A 151 -11.94 -6.21 -5.27
C PHE A 151 -11.92 -4.71 -5.57
N GLN A 152 -12.14 -4.35 -6.83
CA GLN A 152 -12.33 -2.97 -7.27
C GLN A 152 -13.59 -2.88 -8.11
N LEU A 153 -14.46 -1.94 -7.79
CA LEU A 153 -15.63 -1.56 -8.59
C LEU A 153 -15.36 -0.18 -9.19
N MET A 154 -15.49 -0.07 -10.49
CA MET A 154 -15.27 1.17 -11.24
C MET A 154 -16.56 1.63 -11.89
N TYR A 155 -16.91 2.89 -11.71
CA TYR A 155 -18.04 3.55 -12.33
C TYR A 155 -17.66 4.94 -12.76
N LYS A 156 -17.50 5.18 -14.06
CA LYS A 156 -17.02 6.46 -14.61
C LYS A 156 -15.72 6.88 -13.90
N ASN A 157 -15.78 7.97 -13.13
CA ASN A 157 -14.66 8.53 -12.36
C ASN A 157 -14.65 8.12 -10.87
N TRP A 158 -15.52 7.18 -10.47
CA TRP A 158 -15.56 6.60 -9.14
C TRP A 158 -14.86 5.26 -9.12
N GLN A 159 -14.16 4.97 -8.04
CA GLN A 159 -13.53 3.68 -7.79
C GLN A 159 -13.76 3.30 -6.32
N LEU A 160 -14.42 2.19 -6.10
CA LEU A 160 -14.59 1.59 -4.78
C LEU A 160 -13.66 0.39 -4.68
N PHE A 161 -12.88 0.34 -3.63
CA PHE A 161 -11.95 -0.74 -3.34
C PHE A 161 -12.40 -1.45 -2.08
N SER A 162 -12.29 -2.76 -2.05
CA SER A 162 -12.48 -3.57 -0.85
C SER A 162 -11.53 -4.75 -0.88
N GLY A 163 -11.12 -5.24 0.28
CA GLY A 163 -10.26 -6.40 0.34
C GLY A 163 -9.96 -6.88 1.73
N VAL A 164 -9.30 -8.01 1.77
CA VAL A 164 -8.79 -8.64 2.98
C VAL A 164 -7.35 -9.04 2.74
N ASN A 165 -6.42 -8.51 3.52
CA ASN A 165 -5.05 -8.96 3.54
C ASN A 165 -4.89 -10.07 4.57
N SER A 166 -4.04 -11.03 4.29
CA SER A 166 -3.77 -12.18 5.17
C SER A 166 -5.04 -12.94 5.58
N ILE A 167 -6.00 -13.14 4.62
CA ILE A 167 -7.20 -13.96 4.86
C ILE A 167 -6.82 -15.39 5.27
N TYR A 168 -5.69 -15.86 4.76
CA TYR A 168 -4.96 -17.03 5.21
C TYR A 168 -3.51 -16.62 5.44
N SER A 169 -2.97 -16.99 6.57
CA SER A 169 -1.54 -16.85 6.88
C SER A 169 -1.04 -18.17 7.42
N SER A 170 0.12 -18.59 6.95
CA SER A 170 0.81 -19.75 7.54
C SER A 170 1.15 -19.45 9.00
N LYS A 171 1.35 -20.52 9.77
CA LYS A 171 1.75 -20.43 11.17
C LYS A 171 3.19 -20.87 11.31
N GLU A 172 3.98 -20.10 12.02
CA GLU A 172 5.33 -20.49 12.40
C GLU A 172 5.46 -20.58 13.92
N TYR A 173 6.16 -21.58 14.39
CA TYR A 173 6.41 -21.80 15.81
C TYR A 173 7.68 -21.08 16.22
N ILE A 174 7.60 -20.30 17.28
CA ILE A 174 8.79 -19.78 17.96
C ILE A 174 8.93 -20.51 19.30
N THR A 175 10.05 -21.18 19.47
CA THR A 175 10.44 -21.80 20.76
C THR A 175 11.42 -20.85 21.46
N THR A 176 10.94 -20.11 22.42
CA THR A 176 11.81 -19.26 23.28
C THR A 176 12.25 -20.08 24.48
N GLY A 177 13.50 -20.58 24.44
CA GLY A 177 14.27 -21.15 25.56
C GLY A 177 13.51 -21.68 26.78
N GLY A 178 12.75 -22.79 26.66
CA GLY A 178 12.06 -23.44 27.77
C GLY A 178 10.62 -22.96 28.05
N LEU A 179 10.04 -22.11 27.23
CA LEU A 179 8.63 -21.73 27.29
C LEU A 179 7.82 -22.53 26.27
N GLU A 180 6.51 -22.60 26.46
CA GLU A 180 5.60 -23.19 25.47
C GLU A 180 5.76 -22.49 24.11
N PRO A 181 5.73 -23.24 23.00
CA PRO A 181 5.86 -22.67 21.67
C PRO A 181 4.74 -21.65 21.39
N VAL A 182 5.11 -20.45 20.94
CA VAL A 182 4.15 -19.42 20.55
C VAL A 182 3.97 -19.47 19.04
N TYR A 183 2.73 -19.49 18.59
CA TYR A 183 2.40 -19.40 17.18
C TYR A 183 2.44 -17.96 16.72
N LEU A 184 3.17 -17.69 15.65
CA LEU A 184 3.10 -16.45 14.92
C LEU A 184 2.30 -16.64 13.63
N THR A 185 1.41 -15.72 13.38
CA THR A 185 0.61 -15.64 12.14
C THR A 185 0.25 -14.18 11.89
N ASN A 186 0.10 -13.81 10.64
CA ASN A 186 -0.45 -12.49 10.32
C ASN A 186 -1.98 -12.53 10.50
N PHE A 187 -2.50 -11.47 11.07
CA PHE A 187 -3.94 -11.33 11.26
C PHE A 187 -4.60 -10.75 10.02
N ALA A 188 -5.82 -11.20 9.77
CA ALA A 188 -6.63 -10.66 8.69
C ALA A 188 -6.89 -9.16 8.89
N ARG A 189 -6.65 -8.37 7.84
CA ARG A 189 -6.91 -6.93 7.80
C ARG A 189 -7.93 -6.64 6.71
N TYR A 190 -9.08 -6.13 7.13
CA TYR A 190 -10.15 -5.75 6.24
C TYR A 190 -10.00 -4.28 5.87
N HIS A 191 -10.09 -3.97 4.60
CA HIS A 191 -10.03 -2.58 4.15
C HIS A 191 -11.09 -2.26 3.11
N VAL A 192 -11.50 -1.01 3.10
CA VAL A 192 -12.35 -0.42 2.08
C VAL A 192 -11.83 0.96 1.75
N GLY A 193 -11.90 1.34 0.49
CA GLY A 193 -11.51 2.67 0.03
C GLY A 193 -12.40 3.15 -1.08
N LEU A 194 -12.53 4.45 -1.17
CA LEU A 194 -13.29 5.16 -2.20
C LEU A 194 -12.38 6.21 -2.82
N GLN A 195 -12.33 6.25 -4.13
CA GLN A 195 -11.61 7.30 -4.86
C GLN A 195 -12.55 7.93 -5.89
N LYS A 196 -12.46 9.24 -6.03
CA LYS A 196 -13.17 9.99 -7.07
C LYS A 196 -12.26 11.02 -7.71
N SER A 197 -12.26 11.08 -9.03
CA SER A 197 -11.58 12.09 -9.79
C SER A 197 -12.59 13.13 -10.29
N PHE A 198 -12.30 14.41 -10.06
CA PHE A 198 -13.06 15.55 -10.53
C PHE A 198 -12.21 16.29 -11.56
N GLN A 199 -12.68 16.34 -12.81
CA GLN A 199 -12.08 17.18 -13.82
C GLN A 199 -12.66 18.60 -13.69
N LEU A 200 -11.82 19.57 -13.40
CA LEU A 200 -12.23 20.99 -13.29
C LEU A 200 -12.17 21.67 -14.66
N ASP A 201 -11.08 21.46 -15.38
CA ASP A 201 -10.87 21.89 -16.75
C ASP A 201 -9.87 20.96 -17.47
N SER A 202 -9.41 21.31 -18.67
CA SER A 202 -8.47 20.48 -19.44
C SER A 202 -7.09 20.32 -18.78
N LEU A 203 -6.73 21.20 -17.85
CA LEU A 203 -5.40 21.26 -17.22
C LEU A 203 -5.44 21.02 -15.71
N GLN A 204 -6.64 20.93 -15.12
CA GLN A 204 -6.80 20.85 -13.66
C GLN A 204 -7.75 19.71 -13.28
N SER A 205 -7.36 18.97 -12.27
CA SER A 205 -8.20 17.92 -11.68
C SER A 205 -7.95 17.78 -10.17
N ILE A 206 -8.93 17.20 -9.48
CA ILE A 206 -8.83 16.84 -8.07
C ILE A 206 -9.10 15.34 -7.97
N ASP A 207 -8.18 14.60 -7.37
CA ASP A 207 -8.40 13.21 -6.95
C ASP A 207 -8.61 13.19 -5.44
N ALA A 208 -9.81 12.84 -5.00
CA ALA A 208 -10.16 12.66 -3.59
C ALA A 208 -10.22 11.16 -3.27
N SER A 209 -9.66 10.77 -2.14
CA SER A 209 -9.61 9.37 -1.70
C SER A 209 -9.93 9.26 -0.22
N LEU A 210 -10.69 8.23 0.13
CA LEU A 210 -10.97 7.80 1.50
C LEU A 210 -10.49 6.37 1.65
N PHE A 211 -9.92 6.05 2.80
CA PHE A 211 -9.46 4.72 3.14
C PHE A 211 -9.83 4.39 4.58
N TYR A 212 -10.33 3.21 4.78
CA TYR A 212 -10.62 2.63 6.09
C TYR A 212 -10.04 1.24 6.17
N GLU A 213 -9.39 0.91 7.28
CA GLU A 213 -8.88 -0.42 7.59
C GLU A 213 -9.29 -0.82 9.00
N ASN A 214 -9.65 -2.08 9.15
CA ASN A 214 -9.84 -2.73 10.44
C ASN A 214 -8.87 -3.91 10.56
N SER A 215 -8.12 -3.95 11.66
CA SER A 215 -7.25 -5.05 12.02
C SER A 215 -7.39 -5.31 13.52
N GLN A 216 -7.88 -6.49 13.89
CA GLN A 216 -8.03 -6.90 15.30
C GLN A 216 -8.80 -5.90 16.20
N GLY A 217 -9.83 -5.25 15.64
CA GLY A 217 -10.59 -4.22 16.36
C GLY A 217 -9.96 -2.83 16.35
N PHE A 218 -8.79 -2.67 15.74
CA PHE A 218 -8.21 -1.35 15.49
C PHE A 218 -8.74 -0.77 14.19
N HIS A 219 -9.24 0.45 14.28
CA HIS A 219 -9.86 1.17 13.18
C HIS A 219 -8.93 2.29 12.72
N TYR A 220 -8.55 2.25 11.46
CA TYR A 220 -7.75 3.28 10.83
C TYR A 220 -8.55 3.96 9.73
N PHE A 221 -8.57 5.27 9.73
CA PHE A 221 -9.21 6.08 8.70
C PHE A 221 -8.26 7.13 8.16
N ASN A 222 -8.21 7.26 6.85
CA ASN A 222 -7.41 8.25 6.16
C ASN A 222 -8.21 8.87 5.02
N ALA A 223 -8.13 10.18 4.86
CA ALA A 223 -8.67 10.94 3.75
C ALA A 223 -7.54 11.68 3.05
N SER A 224 -7.55 11.75 1.72
CA SER A 224 -6.59 12.55 0.99
C SER A 224 -7.19 13.20 -0.23
N MET A 225 -6.59 14.32 -0.62
CA MET A 225 -6.92 15.08 -1.81
C MET A 225 -5.63 15.43 -2.55
N ILE A 226 -5.59 15.14 -3.84
CA ILE A 226 -4.50 15.53 -4.73
C ILE A 226 -5.06 16.49 -5.77
N TYR A 227 -4.70 17.75 -5.66
CA TYR A 227 -4.97 18.75 -6.71
C TYR A 227 -3.85 18.70 -7.75
N LYS A 228 -4.22 18.53 -9.00
CA LYS A 228 -3.30 18.49 -10.15
C LYS A 228 -3.53 19.70 -11.04
N ARG A 229 -2.44 20.37 -11.40
CA ARG A 229 -2.47 21.51 -12.33
C ARG A 229 -1.31 21.37 -13.32
N LYS A 230 -1.63 21.10 -14.60
CA LYS A 230 -0.62 20.79 -15.62
C LYS A 230 0.27 19.63 -15.16
N THR A 231 1.56 19.93 -14.95
CA THR A 231 2.57 18.95 -14.52
C THR A 231 2.77 18.91 -13.00
N GLN A 232 2.11 19.80 -12.26
CA GLN A 232 2.25 19.91 -10.80
C GLN A 232 1.11 19.20 -10.08
N SER A 233 1.38 18.67 -8.90
CA SER A 233 0.39 18.09 -8.00
C SER A 233 0.65 18.49 -6.55
N TYR A 234 -0.42 18.71 -5.81
CA TYR A 234 -0.39 19.14 -4.41
C TYR A 234 -1.24 18.16 -3.61
N LEU A 235 -0.65 17.58 -2.58
CA LEU A 235 -1.30 16.61 -1.70
C LEU A 235 -1.67 17.25 -0.38
N LEU A 236 -2.89 16.96 0.07
CA LEU A 236 -3.35 17.11 1.45
C LEU A 236 -3.87 15.75 1.92
N GLY A 237 -3.34 15.24 3.02
CA GLY A 237 -3.79 13.99 3.65
C GLY A 237 -4.13 14.22 5.12
N LEU A 238 -5.21 13.61 5.57
CA LEU A 238 -5.72 13.71 6.93
C LEU A 238 -6.09 12.32 7.44
N SER A 239 -5.67 11.99 8.64
CA SER A 239 -6.20 10.86 9.42
C SER A 239 -6.45 11.30 10.87
N VAL A 240 -6.93 10.41 11.72
CA VAL A 240 -7.28 10.75 13.10
C VAL A 240 -6.14 11.48 13.82
N ASN A 241 -4.89 11.05 13.59
CA ASN A 241 -3.72 11.59 14.29
C ASN A 241 -2.60 12.03 13.34
N GLN A 242 -2.88 12.20 12.04
CA GLN A 242 -1.85 12.51 11.06
C GLN A 242 -2.32 13.59 10.09
N LEU A 243 -1.47 14.57 9.87
CA LEU A 243 -1.55 15.55 8.76
C LEU A 243 -0.41 15.28 7.79
N SER A 244 -0.72 15.26 6.49
CA SER A 244 0.27 15.09 5.43
C SER A 244 0.12 16.17 4.37
N LEU A 245 1.25 16.73 3.95
CA LEU A 245 1.33 17.71 2.87
C LEU A 245 2.35 17.23 1.84
N GLY A 246 2.08 17.42 0.56
CA GLY A 246 3.02 16.99 -0.47
C GLY A 246 2.98 17.86 -1.71
N TYR A 247 4.10 17.82 -2.43
CA TYR A 247 4.27 18.42 -3.75
C TYR A 247 4.79 17.37 -4.72
N GLY A 248 4.20 17.32 -5.89
CA GLY A 248 4.60 16.42 -6.96
C GLY A 248 4.80 17.15 -8.27
N GLN A 249 5.67 16.56 -9.10
CA GLN A 249 6.00 17.05 -10.42
C GLN A 249 5.95 15.89 -11.42
N GLN A 250 5.27 16.07 -12.52
CA GLN A 250 5.39 15.22 -13.69
C GLN A 250 6.62 15.70 -14.47
N ILE A 251 7.67 14.88 -14.52
CA ILE A 251 8.96 15.24 -15.15
C ILE A 251 8.88 15.01 -16.67
N ALA A 252 8.15 13.95 -17.06
CA ALA A 252 7.86 13.61 -18.46
C ALA A 252 6.49 12.91 -18.50
N ASP A 253 5.95 12.64 -19.68
CA ASP A 253 4.62 12.06 -19.84
C ASP A 253 4.41 10.77 -19.05
N ALA A 254 5.47 10.00 -18.88
CA ALA A 254 5.44 8.71 -18.18
C ALA A 254 5.95 8.75 -16.73
N HIS A 255 6.54 9.86 -16.26
CA HIS A 255 7.25 9.91 -14.99
C HIS A 255 6.64 10.95 -14.05
N GLN A 256 6.32 10.53 -12.84
CA GLN A 256 5.83 11.42 -11.77
C GLN A 256 6.64 11.18 -10.50
N VAL A 257 7.05 12.26 -9.86
CA VAL A 257 7.68 12.27 -8.53
C VAL A 257 6.82 13.07 -7.59
N MET A 258 6.63 12.58 -6.36
CA MET A 258 5.96 13.29 -5.29
C MET A 258 6.78 13.18 -4.01
N LEU A 259 7.04 14.31 -3.39
CA LEU A 259 7.62 14.43 -2.06
C LEU A 259 6.52 14.86 -1.10
N SER A 260 6.37 14.16 0.01
CA SER A 260 5.41 14.51 1.04
C SER A 260 6.01 14.50 2.44
N PHE A 261 5.45 15.33 3.30
CA PHE A 261 5.78 15.44 4.71
C PHE A 261 4.56 15.06 5.51
N SER A 262 4.76 14.35 6.61
CA SER A 262 3.70 13.97 7.53
C SER A 262 4.08 14.30 8.96
N LEU A 263 3.08 14.72 9.72
CA LEU A 263 3.16 14.91 11.17
C LEU A 263 2.11 14.02 11.82
N ASN A 264 2.53 13.18 12.74
CA ASN A 264 1.65 12.24 13.44
C ASN A 264 1.84 12.39 14.94
N GLN A 265 0.73 12.42 15.67
CA GLN A 265 0.69 12.39 17.14
C GLN A 265 0.13 11.04 17.59
N PRO A 266 0.97 10.07 17.97
CA PRO A 266 0.50 8.77 18.42
C PRO A 266 -0.33 8.91 19.69
N SER A 267 -1.58 8.41 19.65
CA SER A 267 -2.53 8.54 20.77
C SER A 267 -2.16 7.75 22.03
N LEU A 268 -1.23 6.81 21.92
CA LEU A 268 -0.78 5.95 23.03
C LEU A 268 0.45 6.48 23.75
N LEU A 269 1.06 7.54 23.23
CA LEU A 269 2.24 8.16 23.82
C LEU A 269 1.86 9.51 24.43
N ASP A 270 2.78 10.06 25.25
CA ASP A 270 2.66 11.42 25.74
C ASP A 270 2.35 12.38 24.58
N ASN A 271 1.35 13.25 24.74
CA ASN A 271 0.92 14.25 23.75
C ASN A 271 2.05 15.17 23.26
N SER A 272 3.17 15.22 23.95
CA SER A 272 4.37 15.95 23.54
C SER A 272 5.29 15.17 22.59
N ILE A 273 5.00 13.89 22.33
CA ILE A 273 5.76 13.05 21.41
C ILE A 273 5.15 13.16 20.02
N LEU A 274 5.91 13.68 19.09
CA LEU A 274 5.52 13.80 17.68
C LEU A 274 6.38 12.90 16.82
N ARG A 275 5.76 12.24 15.87
CA ARG A 275 6.41 11.50 14.78
C ARG A 275 6.30 12.34 13.51
N TYR A 276 7.41 12.65 12.89
CA TYR A 276 7.47 13.31 11.60
C TYR A 276 7.95 12.35 10.53
N GLY A 277 7.48 12.51 9.31
CA GLY A 277 7.82 11.65 8.20
C GLY A 277 8.13 12.44 6.93
N VAL A 278 9.04 11.89 6.14
CA VAL A 278 9.32 12.32 4.77
C VAL A 278 9.13 11.10 3.87
N GLN A 279 8.38 11.27 2.80
CA GLN A 279 8.09 10.21 1.87
C GLN A 279 8.33 10.69 0.44
N LEU A 280 9.06 9.88 -0.33
CA LEU A 280 9.25 10.05 -1.76
C LEU A 280 8.49 8.95 -2.48
N ASN A 281 7.63 9.35 -3.40
CA ASN A 281 6.91 8.44 -4.28
C ASN A 281 7.30 8.74 -5.73
N TYR A 282 7.74 7.72 -6.44
CA TYR A 282 8.07 7.79 -7.87
C TYR A 282 7.19 6.80 -8.63
N LYS A 283 6.50 7.30 -9.65
CA LYS A 283 5.65 6.51 -10.55
C LYS A 283 6.14 6.62 -11.97
N TRP A 284 6.32 5.47 -12.60
CA TRP A 284 6.65 5.34 -14.00
C TRP A 284 5.60 4.50 -14.70
N GLN A 285 4.99 5.06 -15.75
CA GLN A 285 3.97 4.40 -16.54
C GLN A 285 4.42 4.26 -18.00
N LEU A 286 4.57 3.04 -18.45
CA LEU A 286 4.91 2.69 -19.82
C LEU A 286 3.65 2.28 -20.57
N MET A 287 3.30 3.02 -21.61
CA MET A 287 2.24 2.66 -22.53
C MET A 287 2.85 2.09 -23.80
N HIS A 288 2.52 0.85 -24.12
CA HIS A 288 2.87 0.25 -25.40
C HIS A 288 1.68 0.32 -26.33
N LYS A 289 1.84 0.97 -27.48
CA LYS A 289 0.85 0.85 -28.55
C LYS A 289 0.85 -0.60 -29.02
N PRO A 290 -0.31 -1.24 -29.20
CA PRO A 290 -0.35 -2.57 -29.80
C PRO A 290 0.32 -2.51 -31.15
N SER A 291 1.23 -3.45 -31.45
CA SER A 291 1.79 -3.57 -32.80
C SER A 291 0.64 -3.82 -33.75
N ALA A 292 0.59 -3.08 -34.86
CA ALA A 292 -0.47 -3.15 -35.87
C ALA A 292 -0.72 -4.56 -36.48
N HIS A 293 0.10 -5.54 -36.14
CA HIS A 293 0.01 -6.92 -36.63
C HIS A 293 -0.98 -7.83 -35.86
N GLN A 294 -1.61 -7.37 -34.80
CA GLN A 294 -2.54 -8.22 -34.03
C GLN A 294 -4.03 -8.04 -34.36
N PHE A 295 -4.39 -7.15 -35.28
CA PHE A 295 -5.79 -6.88 -35.65
C PHE A 295 -6.12 -7.12 -37.13
N THR A 296 -5.57 -8.16 -37.75
CA THR A 296 -6.06 -8.64 -39.04
C THR A 296 -7.01 -9.84 -38.89
N GLY A 297 -7.76 -9.92 -37.82
CA GLY A 297 -8.91 -10.81 -37.69
C GLY A 297 -10.18 -9.99 -37.89
N THR A 298 -10.59 -9.74 -39.12
CA THR A 298 -11.96 -9.33 -39.45
C THR A 298 -12.95 -10.30 -38.81
N PRO A 299 -13.85 -9.89 -37.93
CA PRO A 299 -15.00 -10.72 -37.61
C PRO A 299 -15.92 -10.61 -38.83
N SER A 300 -15.94 -11.65 -39.63
CA SER A 300 -17.05 -11.88 -40.57
C SER A 300 -18.24 -12.37 -39.76
N PHE A 301 -19.30 -11.55 -39.83
CA PHE A 301 -20.71 -11.77 -39.40
C PHE A 301 -21.02 -11.51 -37.92
#